data_746ff2f4ecde96e6a0d2c3d562b275d4
#
_entry.id   746ff2f4ecde96e6a0d2c3d562b275d4
#
_cell.length_a   1.000
_cell.length_b   1.000
_cell.length_c   1.000
_cell.angle_alpha   90.00
_cell.angle_beta   90.00
_cell.angle_gamma   90.00
#
_symmetry.space_group_name_H-M   'P 1'
#
loop_
_entity.id
_entity.type
_entity.pdbx_description
1 polymer ?
#
loop_
_entity_poly.entity_id
_entity_poly.type
_entity_poly.pdbx_seq_one_letter_code
_entity_poly.pdbx_strand_id
1 'polypeptide(L)'
;MQTTSLFRRAAALALTLVLAVSASLAGFATYDMPIQTVSDTESVYLFNLDTGKPILDQNVGQSRYIASLTKMMTALLFLESGKDLNEEITIPTSLTQEFKDIQNANGSTMNLRIGETVRRIDLLYGLLVASANDAASVIASDVSGGNLPAFVSMMNQKAQELGCTGTSFTCVHGLYDYGNVSTAEDLAKIASACYANETYMQVANTQSYTLPATNLHQNERAITSTNLMLNPEYAYYRDYIRGMKTGFTTLAGRCFVTFAEKDGHTYGLVVLGSDLDNIYRECAEILDWAFASFSDRQLTDTQTVLTTVPLTKCRSEEAVELYAAEPVSGYGHADDPITYSFEVPESVSATVKNNAVIGSATVYLDGYEIGTVDLVTHQEYISDFRTDLKATLELLAALILILAVLSFATMVMGGGSLNLSRRRKTRRR
;
A
#
# COMPACT_ATOMS: atom_id res chain seq x y z
N MET A 1 21.88 -34.86 -33.75
CA MET A 1 21.00 -34.89 -32.53
C MET A 1 21.20 -33.73 -31.55
N GLN A 2 22.07 -32.75 -31.80
CA GLN A 2 22.30 -31.59 -30.89
C GLN A 2 21.47 -30.34 -31.23
N THR A 3 20.95 -30.23 -32.43
CA THR A 3 20.18 -29.05 -32.88
C THR A 3 18.72 -29.00 -32.36
N THR A 4 18.13 -30.15 -32.07
CA THR A 4 16.74 -30.23 -31.55
C THR A 4 16.62 -29.82 -30.07
N SER A 5 17.70 -29.90 -29.29
CA SER A 5 17.70 -29.51 -27.86
C SER A 5 17.77 -27.99 -27.66
N LEU A 6 18.49 -27.30 -28.56
CA LEU A 6 18.59 -25.82 -28.51
C LEU A 6 17.29 -25.14 -28.91
N PHE A 7 16.58 -25.69 -29.93
CA PHE A 7 15.26 -25.16 -30.33
C PHE A 7 14.18 -25.35 -29.23
N ARG A 8 14.21 -26.48 -28.53
CA ARG A 8 13.29 -26.70 -27.39
C ARG A 8 13.58 -25.80 -26.20
N ARG A 9 14.85 -25.50 -25.91
CA ARG A 9 15.24 -24.55 -24.84
C ARG A 9 14.90 -23.10 -25.19
N ALA A 10 15.09 -22.70 -26.47
CA ALA A 10 14.70 -21.39 -26.95
C ALA A 10 13.17 -21.19 -26.97
N ALA A 11 12.39 -22.25 -27.31
CA ALA A 11 10.94 -22.22 -27.28
C ALA A 11 10.40 -22.17 -25.84
N ALA A 12 11.01 -22.87 -24.88
CA ALA A 12 10.64 -22.83 -23.47
C ALA A 12 10.97 -21.46 -22.84
N LEU A 13 12.12 -20.86 -23.17
CA LEU A 13 12.47 -19.49 -22.74
C LEU A 13 11.55 -18.41 -23.35
N ALA A 14 11.13 -18.59 -24.63
CA ALA A 14 10.18 -17.69 -25.27
C ALA A 14 8.79 -17.81 -24.67
N LEU A 15 8.36 -19.01 -24.26
CA LEU A 15 7.05 -19.25 -23.64
C LEU A 15 7.00 -18.72 -22.21
N THR A 16 8.09 -18.84 -21.43
CA THR A 16 8.21 -18.22 -20.11
C THR A 16 8.29 -16.68 -20.19
N LEU A 17 8.94 -16.12 -21.19
CA LEU A 17 8.97 -14.67 -21.42
C LEU A 17 7.61 -14.11 -21.84
N VAL A 18 6.83 -14.85 -22.65
CA VAL A 18 5.45 -14.49 -23.06
C VAL A 18 4.47 -14.60 -21.89
N LEU A 19 4.63 -15.58 -21.01
CA LEU A 19 3.82 -15.69 -19.79
C LEU A 19 4.17 -14.62 -18.75
N ALA A 20 5.43 -14.22 -18.63
CA ALA A 20 5.85 -13.12 -17.75
C ALA A 20 5.42 -11.73 -18.27
N VAL A 21 5.36 -11.54 -19.60
CA VAL A 21 4.89 -10.27 -20.21
C VAL A 21 3.35 -10.18 -20.20
N SER A 22 2.62 -11.31 -20.23
CA SER A 22 1.15 -11.29 -20.12
C SER A 22 0.65 -11.05 -18.69
N ALA A 23 1.46 -11.27 -17.66
CA ALA A 23 1.11 -10.92 -16.28
C ALA A 23 1.25 -9.40 -15.98
N SER A 24 1.96 -8.62 -16.84
CA SER A 24 2.17 -7.19 -16.64
C SER A 24 1.14 -6.27 -17.30
N LEU A 25 0.02 -6.82 -17.81
CA LEU A 25 -1.10 -6.09 -18.40
C LEU A 25 -2.44 -6.47 -17.75
N ALA A 26 -2.43 -6.93 -16.51
CA ALA A 26 -3.64 -6.86 -15.70
C ALA A 26 -3.90 -5.38 -15.45
N GLY A 27 -4.76 -4.76 -16.24
CA GLY A 27 -5.26 -3.42 -15.95
C GLY A 27 -5.87 -3.49 -14.56
N PHE A 28 -5.45 -2.56 -13.69
CA PHE A 28 -6.02 -2.45 -12.35
C PHE A 28 -7.53 -2.30 -12.47
N ALA A 29 -8.30 -3.02 -11.66
CA ALA A 29 -9.75 -2.84 -11.65
C ALA A 29 -10.05 -1.41 -11.22
N THR A 30 -10.60 -0.62 -12.14
CA THR A 30 -11.23 0.64 -11.80
C THR A 30 -12.69 0.33 -11.47
N TYR A 31 -13.14 0.84 -10.34
CA TYR A 31 -14.52 0.65 -9.93
C TYR A 31 -15.40 1.72 -10.57
N ASP A 32 -16.63 1.37 -10.86
CA ASP A 32 -17.61 2.35 -11.33
C ASP A 32 -17.81 3.42 -10.26
N MET A 33 -17.93 4.69 -10.69
CA MET A 33 -18.19 5.80 -9.78
C MET A 33 -19.46 5.54 -8.99
N PRO A 34 -19.40 5.45 -7.64
CA PRO A 34 -20.53 5.05 -6.80
C PRO A 34 -21.63 6.10 -6.69
N ILE A 35 -21.33 7.33 -7.16
CA ILE A 35 -22.22 8.48 -7.08
C ILE A 35 -22.30 9.22 -8.43
N GLN A 36 -23.32 10.04 -8.58
CA GLN A 36 -23.36 10.99 -9.69
C GLN A 36 -22.61 12.26 -9.29
N THR A 37 -21.49 12.54 -9.96
CA THR A 37 -20.75 13.79 -9.82
C THR A 37 -21.51 14.96 -10.46
N VAL A 38 -21.13 16.18 -10.12
CA VAL A 38 -21.76 17.42 -10.67
C VAL A 38 -21.61 17.50 -12.17
N SER A 39 -20.47 17.05 -12.69
CA SER A 39 -20.14 17.13 -14.11
C SER A 39 -19.17 16.03 -14.53
N ASP A 40 -19.40 15.49 -15.73
CA ASP A 40 -18.46 14.55 -16.36
C ASP A 40 -17.06 15.16 -16.58
N THR A 41 -16.93 16.48 -16.48
CA THR A 41 -15.64 17.17 -16.56
C THR A 41 -14.93 17.28 -15.21
N GLU A 42 -15.58 17.02 -14.11
CA GLU A 42 -14.99 17.01 -12.76
C GLU A 42 -13.85 15.99 -12.66
N SER A 43 -12.79 16.32 -11.91
CA SER A 43 -11.72 15.34 -11.63
C SER A 43 -11.90 14.79 -10.23
N VAL A 44 -12.00 13.45 -10.14
CA VAL A 44 -12.12 12.72 -8.87
C VAL A 44 -11.05 11.65 -8.83
N TYR A 45 -10.23 11.66 -7.78
CA TYR A 45 -9.21 10.65 -7.54
C TYR A 45 -9.29 10.16 -6.11
N LEU A 46 -9.73 8.91 -5.94
CA LEU A 46 -9.71 8.18 -4.67
C LEU A 46 -8.59 7.14 -4.74
N PHE A 47 -7.77 7.09 -3.73
CA PHE A 47 -6.70 6.10 -3.61
C PHE A 47 -6.56 5.61 -2.17
N ASN A 48 -6.14 4.36 -2.02
CA ASN A 48 -5.75 3.82 -0.72
C ASN A 48 -4.30 4.25 -0.44
N LEU A 49 -4.07 4.95 0.67
CA LEU A 49 -2.73 5.46 1.00
C LEU A 49 -1.78 4.35 1.45
N ASP A 50 -2.31 3.29 2.09
CA ASP A 50 -1.49 2.22 2.67
C ASP A 50 -0.85 1.35 1.58
N THR A 51 -1.57 1.16 0.46
CA THR A 51 -1.13 0.35 -0.68
C THR A 51 -0.68 1.17 -1.90
N GLY A 52 -1.03 2.46 -1.95
CA GLY A 52 -0.87 3.31 -3.13
C GLY A 52 -1.85 2.98 -4.27
N LYS A 53 -2.82 2.06 -4.06
CA LYS A 53 -3.76 1.61 -5.09
C LYS A 53 -4.75 2.73 -5.46
N PRO A 54 -4.88 3.13 -6.76
CA PRO A 54 -5.99 3.93 -7.25
C PRO A 54 -7.29 3.12 -7.15
N ILE A 55 -8.38 3.77 -6.74
CA ILE A 55 -9.71 3.17 -6.59
C ILE A 55 -10.70 3.82 -7.56
N LEU A 56 -10.76 5.15 -7.59
CA LEU A 56 -11.55 5.90 -8.55
C LEU A 56 -10.63 6.89 -9.26
N ASP A 57 -10.73 7.01 -10.59
CA ASP A 57 -9.80 7.76 -11.42
C ASP A 57 -10.48 8.60 -12.53
N GLN A 58 -11.55 9.30 -12.19
CA GLN A 58 -12.23 10.17 -13.17
C GLN A 58 -11.38 11.41 -13.51
N ASN A 59 -11.00 11.57 -14.78
CA ASN A 59 -10.25 12.73 -15.32
C ASN A 59 -8.97 13.10 -14.54
N VAL A 60 -8.29 12.13 -13.91
CA VAL A 60 -7.19 12.35 -12.93
C VAL A 60 -5.98 13.06 -13.52
N GLY A 61 -5.66 12.82 -14.80
CA GLY A 61 -4.55 13.46 -15.52
C GLY A 61 -4.90 14.80 -16.17
N GLN A 62 -6.15 15.27 -16.04
CA GLN A 62 -6.56 16.54 -16.66
C GLN A 62 -5.99 17.73 -15.91
N SER A 63 -5.29 18.63 -16.64
CA SER A 63 -4.77 19.88 -16.08
C SER A 63 -5.91 20.82 -15.67
N ARG A 64 -5.85 21.31 -14.42
CA ARG A 64 -6.88 22.17 -13.84
C ARG A 64 -6.28 23.31 -13.03
N TYR A 65 -7.02 24.42 -12.94
CA TYR A 65 -6.78 25.41 -11.92
C TYR A 65 -7.09 24.81 -10.54
N ILE A 66 -6.22 25.04 -9.58
CA ILE A 66 -6.27 24.39 -8.26
C ILE A 66 -6.55 25.34 -7.10
N ALA A 67 -6.66 26.62 -7.40
CA ALA A 67 -6.92 27.66 -6.40
C ALA A 67 -6.02 27.48 -5.15
N SER A 68 -6.59 27.63 -3.96
CA SER A 68 -5.88 27.55 -2.69
C SER A 68 -5.33 26.16 -2.31
N LEU A 69 -5.51 25.11 -3.13
CA LEU A 69 -4.76 23.86 -2.95
C LEU A 69 -3.25 24.08 -3.15
N THR A 70 -2.84 25.11 -3.87
CA THR A 70 -1.46 25.61 -3.97
C THR A 70 -0.76 25.73 -2.61
N LYS A 71 -1.52 26.12 -1.59
CA LYS A 71 -1.00 26.32 -0.24
C LYS A 71 -0.53 25.03 0.45
N MET A 72 -0.91 23.86 -0.06
CA MET A 72 -0.33 22.60 0.41
C MET A 72 1.18 22.57 0.16
N MET A 73 1.61 22.92 -1.06
CA MET A 73 3.03 23.00 -1.39
C MET A 73 3.75 24.10 -0.59
N THR A 74 3.09 25.24 -0.38
CA THR A 74 3.64 26.33 0.44
C THR A 74 3.88 25.89 1.89
N ALA A 75 2.92 25.18 2.48
CA ALA A 75 3.04 24.63 3.83
C ALA A 75 4.13 23.55 3.91
N LEU A 76 4.18 22.65 2.93
CA LEU A 76 5.17 21.58 2.87
C LEU A 76 6.60 22.15 2.87
N LEU A 77 6.90 23.06 1.98
CA LEU A 77 8.21 23.71 1.92
C LEU A 77 8.54 24.52 3.16
N PHE A 78 7.54 25.16 3.78
CA PHE A 78 7.73 25.87 5.04
C PHE A 78 8.17 24.93 6.16
N LEU A 79 7.50 23.79 6.30
CA LEU A 79 7.83 22.78 7.31
C LEU A 79 9.18 22.11 7.03
N GLU A 80 9.49 21.82 5.76
CA GLU A 80 10.77 21.25 5.35
C GLU A 80 11.94 22.25 5.50
N SER A 81 11.68 23.55 5.60
CA SER A 81 12.73 24.55 5.81
C SER A 81 13.46 24.43 7.15
N GLY A 82 12.88 23.69 8.11
CA GLY A 82 13.45 23.46 9.44
C GLY A 82 13.48 24.70 10.34
N LYS A 83 12.78 25.79 9.96
CA LYS A 83 12.69 26.99 10.78
C LYS A 83 11.91 26.72 12.07
N ASP A 84 12.35 27.31 13.18
CA ASP A 84 11.61 27.23 14.45
C ASP A 84 10.24 27.90 14.32
N LEU A 85 9.18 27.10 14.45
CA LEU A 85 7.79 27.55 14.34
C LEU A 85 7.35 28.47 15.48
N ASN A 86 8.03 28.45 16.63
CA ASN A 86 7.72 29.29 17.78
C ASN A 86 8.44 30.66 17.72
N GLU A 87 9.41 30.80 16.84
CA GLU A 87 10.09 32.06 16.66
C GLU A 87 9.17 33.11 16.03
N GLU A 88 9.29 34.36 16.51
CA GLU A 88 8.56 35.52 15.99
C GLU A 88 9.29 36.12 14.79
N ILE A 89 8.52 36.54 13.79
CA ILE A 89 9.00 37.27 12.63
C ILE A 89 8.21 38.56 12.43
N THR A 90 8.86 39.59 11.96
CA THR A 90 8.22 40.87 11.59
C THR A 90 7.96 40.89 10.10
N ILE A 91 6.71 41.16 9.71
CA ILE A 91 6.27 41.22 8.32
C ILE A 91 6.96 42.36 7.57
N PRO A 92 7.73 42.06 6.51
CA PRO A 92 8.58 43.08 5.89
C PRO A 92 7.78 44.01 4.98
N THR A 93 8.25 45.24 4.84
CA THR A 93 7.65 46.29 3.97
C THR A 93 7.67 45.89 2.48
N SER A 94 8.53 44.97 2.07
CA SER A 94 8.55 44.44 0.68
C SER A 94 7.27 43.78 0.26
N LEU A 95 6.44 43.28 1.20
CA LEU A 95 5.14 42.65 0.91
C LEU A 95 3.98 43.65 0.79
N THR A 96 4.23 44.97 0.83
CA THR A 96 3.17 46.00 0.80
C THR A 96 2.33 45.89 -0.50
N GLN A 97 2.99 45.70 -1.64
CA GLN A 97 2.26 45.59 -2.91
C GLN A 97 1.50 44.28 -3.00
N GLU A 98 2.11 43.18 -2.60
CA GLU A 98 1.49 41.86 -2.54
C GLU A 98 0.20 41.85 -1.70
N PHE A 99 0.22 42.48 -0.52
CA PHE A 99 -0.99 42.59 0.33
C PHE A 99 -2.10 43.43 -0.31
N LYS A 100 -1.73 44.50 -1.05
CA LYS A 100 -2.71 45.27 -1.83
C LYS A 100 -3.33 44.44 -2.95
N ASP A 101 -2.53 43.67 -3.66
CA ASP A 101 -3.01 42.81 -4.75
C ASP A 101 -3.94 41.71 -4.23
N ILE A 102 -3.61 41.08 -3.12
CA ILE A 102 -4.48 40.13 -2.41
C ILE A 102 -5.80 40.79 -2.02
N GLN A 103 -5.78 42.00 -1.47
CA GLN A 103 -6.98 42.74 -1.08
C GLN A 103 -7.84 43.12 -2.29
N ASN A 104 -7.22 43.63 -3.38
CA ASN A 104 -7.91 43.98 -4.62
C ASN A 104 -8.61 42.77 -5.26
N ALA A 105 -8.03 41.59 -5.12
CA ALA A 105 -8.59 40.33 -5.59
C ALA A 105 -9.61 39.69 -4.64
N ASN A 106 -9.95 40.33 -3.53
CA ASN A 106 -10.79 39.79 -2.44
C ASN A 106 -10.32 38.42 -1.95
N GLY A 107 -8.99 38.23 -1.88
CA GLY A 107 -8.39 37.00 -1.40
C GLY A 107 -8.63 36.80 0.11
N SER A 108 -8.78 35.53 0.53
CA SER A 108 -8.87 35.18 1.96
C SER A 108 -7.60 35.65 2.71
N THR A 109 -7.76 36.25 3.90
CA THR A 109 -6.65 36.72 4.72
C THR A 109 -6.90 36.41 6.20
N MET A 110 -5.85 36.42 7.00
CA MET A 110 -5.94 36.48 8.46
C MET A 110 -5.74 37.92 8.99
N ASN A 111 -5.85 38.91 8.10
CA ASN A 111 -5.71 40.34 8.37
C ASN A 111 -4.34 40.75 8.92
N LEU A 112 -3.28 40.22 8.36
CA LEU A 112 -1.91 40.62 8.69
C LEU A 112 -1.62 42.07 8.22
N ARG A 113 -0.72 42.73 8.95
CA ARG A 113 -0.30 44.10 8.64
C ARG A 113 1.22 44.18 8.46
N ILE A 114 1.67 45.04 7.55
CA ILE A 114 3.09 45.32 7.39
C ILE A 114 3.65 45.86 8.70
N GLY A 115 4.78 45.31 9.17
CA GLY A 115 5.38 45.63 10.46
C GLY A 115 4.74 44.89 11.66
N GLU A 116 3.76 44.03 11.42
CA GLU A 116 3.23 43.13 12.47
C GLU A 116 4.25 42.03 12.78
N THR A 117 4.38 41.72 14.07
CA THR A 117 5.25 40.63 14.56
C THR A 117 4.34 39.46 14.98
N VAL A 118 4.56 38.29 14.38
CA VAL A 118 3.77 37.09 14.59
C VAL A 118 4.68 35.87 14.69
N ARG A 119 4.22 34.84 15.38
CA ARG A 119 4.96 33.55 15.38
C ARG A 119 4.78 32.82 14.05
N ARG A 120 5.78 32.07 13.63
CA ARG A 120 5.72 31.24 12.42
C ARG A 120 4.59 30.22 12.50
N ILE A 121 4.31 29.65 13.66
CA ILE A 121 3.18 28.71 13.82
C ILE A 121 1.82 29.37 13.56
N ASP A 122 1.65 30.63 13.95
CA ASP A 122 0.40 31.38 13.69
C ASP A 122 0.16 31.58 12.18
N LEU A 123 1.25 31.76 11.41
CA LEU A 123 1.16 31.81 9.94
C LEU A 123 0.74 30.47 9.35
N LEU A 124 1.24 29.34 9.87
CA LEU A 124 0.85 28.01 9.41
C LEU A 124 -0.65 27.75 9.68
N TYR A 125 -1.14 28.14 10.86
CA TYR A 125 -2.58 28.08 11.17
C TYR A 125 -3.39 28.98 10.22
N GLY A 126 -2.95 30.21 9.98
CA GLY A 126 -3.60 31.09 9.01
C GLY A 126 -3.65 30.50 7.60
N LEU A 127 -2.55 29.90 7.16
CA LEU A 127 -2.42 29.28 5.85
C LEU A 127 -3.38 28.10 5.65
N LEU A 128 -3.42 27.18 6.58
CA LEU A 128 -4.15 25.90 6.43
C LEU A 128 -5.61 26.02 6.91
N VAL A 129 -5.86 26.69 8.04
CA VAL A 129 -7.21 26.80 8.64
C VAL A 129 -8.05 27.84 7.89
N ALA A 130 -7.56 29.09 7.82
CA ALA A 130 -8.31 30.19 7.18
C ALA A 130 -8.02 30.34 5.68
N SER A 131 -7.14 29.51 5.14
CA SER A 131 -6.72 29.63 3.73
C SER A 131 -6.10 31.01 3.40
N ALA A 132 -5.43 31.65 4.34
CA ALA A 132 -4.97 33.03 4.27
C ALA A 132 -3.85 33.22 3.22
N ASN A 133 -4.08 34.13 2.25
CA ASN A 133 -3.13 34.43 1.18
C ASN A 133 -1.96 35.31 1.72
N ASP A 134 -2.25 36.24 2.63
CA ASP A 134 -1.25 37.05 3.32
C ASP A 134 -0.26 36.19 4.10
N ALA A 135 -0.74 35.15 4.82
CA ALA A 135 0.12 34.19 5.48
C ALA A 135 1.01 33.42 4.49
N ALA A 136 0.46 33.00 3.33
CA ALA A 136 1.25 32.32 2.30
C ALA A 136 2.40 33.20 1.80
N SER A 137 2.15 34.46 1.51
CA SER A 137 3.16 35.40 1.03
C SER A 137 4.24 35.71 2.11
N VAL A 138 3.84 35.80 3.39
CA VAL A 138 4.80 35.96 4.49
C VAL A 138 5.68 34.73 4.65
N ILE A 139 5.10 33.54 4.65
CA ILE A 139 5.82 32.26 4.71
C ILE A 139 6.82 32.16 3.56
N ALA A 140 6.38 32.41 2.33
CA ALA A 140 7.23 32.35 1.16
C ALA A 140 8.39 33.36 1.22
N SER A 141 8.11 34.57 1.70
CA SER A 141 9.11 35.62 1.93
C SER A 141 10.14 35.22 3.01
N ASP A 142 9.68 34.65 4.12
CA ASP A 142 10.55 34.20 5.21
C ASP A 142 11.48 33.06 4.77
N VAL A 143 10.95 32.05 4.04
CA VAL A 143 11.74 30.90 3.59
C VAL A 143 12.73 31.28 2.48
N SER A 144 12.34 32.16 1.55
CA SER A 144 13.16 32.54 0.39
C SER A 144 14.04 33.78 0.62
N GLY A 145 14.07 34.34 1.85
CA GLY A 145 14.80 35.56 2.13
C GLY A 145 14.24 36.79 1.40
N GLY A 146 12.95 36.89 1.23
CA GLY A 146 12.23 38.01 0.59
C GLY A 146 12.00 37.87 -0.91
N ASN A 147 12.38 36.75 -1.53
CA ASN A 147 12.30 36.52 -2.96
C ASN A 147 11.16 35.54 -3.32
N LEU A 148 9.92 36.04 -3.48
CA LEU A 148 8.76 35.20 -3.83
C LEU A 148 8.94 34.40 -5.13
N PRO A 149 9.52 34.92 -6.23
CA PRO A 149 9.83 34.13 -7.42
C PRO A 149 10.78 32.94 -7.14
N ALA A 150 11.76 33.13 -6.23
CA ALA A 150 12.63 32.02 -5.83
C ALA A 150 11.86 30.94 -5.08
N PHE A 151 10.91 31.33 -4.22
CA PHE A 151 10.04 30.37 -3.55
C PHE A 151 9.16 29.58 -4.54
N VAL A 152 8.59 30.24 -5.53
CA VAL A 152 7.84 29.58 -6.62
C VAL A 152 8.73 28.59 -7.39
N SER A 153 10.01 28.94 -7.62
CA SER A 153 10.96 27.99 -8.21
C SER A 153 11.18 26.75 -7.32
N MET A 154 11.27 26.94 -6.00
CA MET A 154 11.35 25.82 -5.03
C MET A 154 10.08 24.95 -5.06
N MET A 155 8.87 25.55 -5.18
CA MET A 155 7.63 24.81 -5.32
C MET A 155 7.63 23.91 -6.56
N ASN A 156 8.07 24.42 -7.71
CA ASN A 156 8.15 23.65 -8.95
C ASN A 156 9.23 22.56 -8.87
N GLN A 157 10.36 22.85 -8.25
CA GLN A 157 11.40 21.83 -8.00
C GLN A 157 10.86 20.71 -7.12
N LYS A 158 10.18 21.04 -6.02
CA LYS A 158 9.58 20.06 -5.13
C LYS A 158 8.51 19.22 -5.83
N ALA A 159 7.69 19.84 -6.69
CA ALA A 159 6.72 19.10 -7.51
C ALA A 159 7.42 18.05 -8.39
N GLN A 160 8.55 18.41 -9.02
CA GLN A 160 9.34 17.45 -9.82
C GLN A 160 9.93 16.34 -8.95
N GLU A 161 10.45 16.65 -7.75
CA GLU A 161 10.97 15.66 -6.79
C GLU A 161 9.89 14.65 -6.37
N LEU A 162 8.64 15.10 -6.23
CA LEU A 162 7.48 14.25 -5.94
C LEU A 162 6.93 13.50 -7.17
N GLY A 163 7.54 13.67 -8.36
CA GLY A 163 7.09 13.03 -9.59
C GLY A 163 5.81 13.64 -10.17
N CYS A 164 5.53 14.92 -9.88
CA CYS A 164 4.40 15.64 -10.43
C CYS A 164 4.76 16.18 -11.82
N THR A 165 4.17 15.60 -12.87
CA THR A 165 4.48 15.94 -14.26
C THR A 165 3.49 16.91 -14.91
N GLY A 166 2.29 17.05 -14.35
CA GLY A 166 1.22 17.93 -14.80
C GLY A 166 1.04 19.19 -13.96
N THR A 167 2.00 19.47 -13.03
CA THR A 167 1.91 20.57 -12.08
C THR A 167 2.83 21.72 -12.45
N SER A 168 2.29 22.95 -12.39
CA SER A 168 3.04 24.20 -12.52
C SER A 168 2.53 25.20 -11.48
N PHE A 169 3.43 25.70 -10.64
CA PHE A 169 3.16 26.78 -9.72
C PHE A 169 3.71 28.10 -10.27
N THR A 170 2.90 29.15 -10.19
CA THR A 170 3.26 30.50 -10.63
C THR A 170 3.06 31.52 -9.51
N CYS A 171 2.38 31.10 -8.43
CA CYS A 171 2.21 31.89 -7.21
C CYS A 171 2.19 31.01 -5.96
N VAL A 172 2.30 31.62 -4.80
CA VAL A 172 2.42 30.93 -3.50
C VAL A 172 1.08 30.61 -2.83
N HIS A 173 -0.04 31.11 -3.36
CA HIS A 173 -1.36 31.04 -2.71
C HIS A 173 -2.51 30.57 -3.60
N GLY A 174 -2.34 30.55 -4.94
CA GLY A 174 -3.36 30.09 -5.89
C GLY A 174 -4.42 31.13 -6.24
N LEU A 175 -4.09 32.41 -6.21
CA LEU A 175 -4.99 33.51 -6.52
C LEU A 175 -4.76 34.00 -7.98
N TYR A 176 -5.75 33.85 -8.87
CA TYR A 176 -5.85 34.41 -10.23
C TYR A 176 -4.69 34.20 -11.23
N ASP A 177 -3.83 33.20 -11.02
CA ASP A 177 -2.74 32.99 -11.96
C ASP A 177 -3.06 31.85 -12.93
N TYR A 178 -3.19 32.17 -14.21
CA TYR A 178 -3.54 31.22 -15.28
C TYR A 178 -2.48 30.11 -15.49
N GLY A 179 -1.25 30.32 -15.03
CA GLY A 179 -0.19 29.32 -15.09
C GLY A 179 -0.18 28.37 -13.89
N ASN A 180 -1.02 28.63 -12.89
CA ASN A 180 -1.04 27.87 -11.63
C ASN A 180 -2.01 26.69 -11.74
N VAL A 181 -1.50 25.56 -12.22
CA VAL A 181 -2.29 24.36 -12.56
C VAL A 181 -1.67 23.09 -11.98
N SER A 182 -2.51 22.07 -11.83
CA SER A 182 -2.09 20.71 -11.46
C SER A 182 -3.10 19.70 -11.99
N THR A 183 -2.87 18.41 -11.69
CA THR A 183 -3.79 17.31 -11.94
C THR A 183 -4.22 16.69 -10.61
N ALA A 184 -5.33 15.92 -10.60
CA ALA A 184 -5.77 15.25 -9.39
C ALA A 184 -4.74 14.22 -8.90
N GLU A 185 -4.09 13.51 -9.84
CA GLU A 185 -3.01 12.56 -9.55
C GLU A 185 -1.79 13.24 -8.90
N ASP A 186 -1.34 14.38 -9.45
CA ASP A 186 -0.19 15.10 -8.88
C ASP A 186 -0.52 15.70 -7.50
N LEU A 187 -1.75 16.23 -7.34
CA LEU A 187 -2.20 16.72 -6.03
C LEU A 187 -2.26 15.61 -4.98
N ALA A 188 -2.59 14.38 -5.37
CA ALA A 188 -2.53 13.23 -4.47
C ALA A 188 -1.10 12.95 -3.97
N LYS A 189 -0.09 13.07 -4.85
CA LYS A 189 1.33 12.93 -4.47
C LYS A 189 1.75 14.02 -3.48
N ILE A 190 1.40 15.28 -3.77
CA ILE A 190 1.67 16.43 -2.89
C ILE A 190 0.94 16.25 -1.54
N ALA A 191 -0.33 15.84 -1.59
CA ALA A 191 -1.14 15.61 -0.39
C ALA A 191 -0.57 14.47 0.48
N SER A 192 -0.10 13.39 -0.13
CA SER A 192 0.54 12.28 0.59
C SER A 192 1.83 12.73 1.30
N ALA A 193 2.64 13.58 0.65
CA ALA A 193 3.81 14.17 1.28
C ALA A 193 3.43 15.08 2.47
N CYS A 194 2.34 15.85 2.34
CA CYS A 194 1.81 16.65 3.45
C CYS A 194 1.24 15.79 4.58
N TYR A 195 0.53 14.71 4.26
CA TYR A 195 -0.06 13.78 5.23
C TYR A 195 1.01 13.12 6.11
N ALA A 196 2.16 12.80 5.54
CA ALA A 196 3.29 12.23 6.26
C ALA A 196 3.93 13.20 7.31
N ASN A 197 3.55 14.48 7.29
CA ASN A 197 4.06 15.47 8.25
C ASN A 197 3.06 15.69 9.39
N GLU A 198 3.40 15.24 10.59
CA GLU A 198 2.53 15.32 11.78
C GLU A 198 2.10 16.75 12.11
N THR A 199 3.01 17.73 12.00
CA THR A 199 2.68 19.15 12.27
C THR A 199 1.70 19.70 11.24
N TYR A 200 1.86 19.32 9.96
CA TYR A 200 0.90 19.68 8.93
C TYR A 200 -0.50 19.16 9.28
N MET A 201 -0.60 17.87 9.61
CA MET A 201 -1.87 17.22 9.90
C MET A 201 -2.50 17.75 11.19
N GLN A 202 -1.72 18.02 12.22
CA GLN A 202 -2.22 18.66 13.44
C GLN A 202 -2.90 20.00 13.13
N VAL A 203 -2.28 20.85 12.32
CA VAL A 203 -2.82 22.17 11.95
C VAL A 203 -4.00 22.02 11.00
N ALA A 204 -3.91 21.17 9.98
CA ALA A 204 -4.97 20.95 8.99
C ALA A 204 -6.26 20.35 9.57
N ASN A 205 -6.17 19.61 10.68
CA ASN A 205 -7.30 19.05 11.41
C ASN A 205 -7.95 20.05 12.41
N THR A 206 -7.39 21.26 12.53
CA THR A 206 -7.92 22.25 13.49
C THR A 206 -9.16 22.93 12.93
N GLN A 207 -10.27 22.82 13.65
CA GLN A 207 -11.54 23.48 13.29
C GLN A 207 -11.50 24.98 13.50
N SER A 208 -10.92 25.44 14.61
CA SER A 208 -10.78 26.87 14.93
C SER A 208 -9.47 27.11 15.68
N TYR A 209 -8.87 28.28 15.46
CA TYR A 209 -7.67 28.69 16.11
C TYR A 209 -7.75 30.16 16.53
N THR A 210 -7.27 30.50 17.71
CA THR A 210 -7.22 31.87 18.21
C THR A 210 -5.79 32.42 18.08
N LEU A 211 -5.62 33.36 17.17
CA LEU A 211 -4.38 34.11 17.01
C LEU A 211 -4.19 35.06 18.20
N PRO A 212 -3.04 35.09 18.85
CA PRO A 212 -2.78 35.99 19.96
C PRO A 212 -2.77 37.47 19.52
N ALA A 213 -2.89 38.37 20.47
CA ALA A 213 -2.64 39.79 20.24
C ALA A 213 -1.19 40.01 19.80
N THR A 214 -0.96 41.04 18.98
CA THR A 214 0.34 41.38 18.41
C THR A 214 0.67 42.87 18.67
N ASN A 215 1.85 43.31 18.23
CA ASN A 215 2.20 44.71 18.30
C ASN A 215 1.25 45.66 17.52
N LEU A 216 0.51 45.14 16.50
CA LEU A 216 -0.43 45.93 15.69
C LEU A 216 -1.89 45.51 15.83
N HIS A 217 -2.19 44.39 16.46
CA HIS A 217 -3.52 43.94 16.83
C HIS A 217 -3.60 43.73 18.33
N GLN A 218 -4.29 44.62 19.04
CA GLN A 218 -4.42 44.58 20.51
C GLN A 218 -5.31 43.44 21.01
N ASN A 219 -6.20 42.93 20.16
CA ASN A 219 -7.12 41.84 20.49
C ASN A 219 -6.75 40.55 19.77
N GLU A 220 -7.08 39.43 20.36
CA GLU A 220 -7.04 38.11 19.73
C GLU A 220 -7.95 38.06 18.51
N ARG A 221 -7.62 37.22 17.55
CA ARG A 221 -8.38 37.02 16.30
C ARG A 221 -8.70 35.55 16.15
N ALA A 222 -9.98 35.18 16.14
CA ALA A 222 -10.40 33.82 15.86
C ALA A 222 -10.41 33.58 14.34
N ILE A 223 -9.85 32.44 13.91
CA ILE A 223 -9.96 31.94 12.55
C ILE A 223 -10.61 30.57 12.58
N THR A 224 -11.41 30.27 11.55
CA THR A 224 -12.16 29.01 11.43
C THR A 224 -11.78 28.29 10.15
N SER A 225 -11.79 26.98 10.21
CA SER A 225 -11.46 26.13 9.08
C SER A 225 -12.45 26.33 7.92
N THR A 226 -11.87 26.38 6.73
CA THR A 226 -12.65 26.36 5.48
C THR A 226 -13.14 24.96 5.13
N ASN A 227 -12.64 23.93 5.80
CA ASN A 227 -13.11 22.55 5.66
C ASN A 227 -14.31 22.30 6.59
N LEU A 228 -15.50 22.37 6.03
CA LEU A 228 -16.74 22.16 6.78
C LEU A 228 -16.91 20.73 7.29
N MET A 229 -16.26 19.73 6.66
CA MET A 229 -16.35 18.33 7.11
C MET A 229 -15.66 18.08 8.46
N LEU A 230 -14.90 19.04 8.99
CA LEU A 230 -14.35 18.99 10.35
C LEU A 230 -15.35 19.51 11.42
N ASN A 231 -16.46 20.12 11.00
CA ASN A 231 -17.45 20.66 11.93
C ASN A 231 -18.53 19.61 12.24
N PRO A 232 -18.66 19.13 13.50
CA PRO A 232 -19.66 18.12 13.87
C PRO A 232 -21.11 18.53 13.64
N GLU A 233 -21.39 19.83 13.52
CA GLU A 233 -22.73 20.35 13.23
C GLU A 233 -23.07 20.38 11.73
N TYR A 234 -22.10 20.07 10.86
CA TYR A 234 -22.30 20.09 9.42
C TYR A 234 -22.89 18.78 8.91
N ALA A 235 -23.82 18.84 7.96
CA ALA A 235 -24.55 17.66 7.45
C ALA A 235 -23.65 16.54 6.91
N TYR A 236 -22.51 16.91 6.35
CA TYR A 236 -21.54 15.96 5.76
C TYR A 236 -20.32 15.72 6.63
N TYR A 237 -20.37 16.09 7.91
CA TYR A 237 -19.34 15.71 8.87
C TYR A 237 -19.16 14.19 8.93
N ARG A 238 -17.90 13.78 9.00
CA ARG A 238 -17.53 12.40 9.30
C ARG A 238 -16.35 12.41 10.27
N ASP A 239 -16.42 11.63 11.32
CA ASP A 239 -15.40 11.55 12.38
C ASP A 239 -14.07 10.95 11.89
N TYR A 240 -14.11 10.23 10.77
CA TYR A 240 -12.94 9.67 10.11
C TYR A 240 -12.20 10.65 9.17
N ILE A 241 -12.71 11.87 8.92
CA ILE A 241 -12.06 12.87 8.08
C ILE A 241 -10.77 13.40 8.74
N ARG A 242 -9.71 13.52 7.92
CA ARG A 242 -8.40 14.06 8.31
C ARG A 242 -7.97 15.16 7.34
N GLY A 243 -8.13 16.43 7.76
CA GLY A 243 -7.71 17.60 6.97
C GLY A 243 -8.43 17.65 5.63
N MET A 244 -7.87 18.11 4.54
CA MET A 244 -6.59 18.83 4.44
C MET A 244 -6.79 20.26 3.98
N LYS A 245 -7.26 20.45 2.72
CA LYS A 245 -7.31 21.79 2.13
C LYS A 245 -8.45 21.94 1.13
N THR A 246 -9.12 23.10 1.20
CA THR A 246 -10.13 23.56 0.25
C THR A 246 -9.54 24.58 -0.71
N GLY A 247 -10.12 24.71 -1.90
CA GLY A 247 -9.78 25.74 -2.88
C GLY A 247 -11.03 26.23 -3.60
N PHE A 248 -11.05 27.51 -3.95
CA PHE A 248 -12.10 28.10 -4.79
C PHE A 248 -11.56 29.32 -5.53
N THR A 249 -11.76 29.35 -6.83
CA THR A 249 -11.84 30.55 -7.66
C THR A 249 -12.94 30.33 -8.71
N THR A 250 -13.40 31.38 -9.36
CA THR A 250 -14.40 31.23 -10.44
C THR A 250 -13.90 30.31 -11.57
N LEU A 251 -12.60 30.28 -11.83
CA LEU A 251 -12.01 29.44 -12.89
C LEU A 251 -11.80 27.99 -12.45
N ALA A 252 -11.42 27.79 -11.18
CA ALA A 252 -11.14 26.46 -10.65
C ALA A 252 -12.43 25.68 -10.27
N GLY A 253 -13.50 26.39 -9.96
CA GLY A 253 -14.63 25.79 -9.24
C GLY A 253 -14.24 25.48 -7.80
N ARG A 254 -15.01 24.63 -7.13
CA ARG A 254 -14.65 24.10 -5.81
C ARG A 254 -13.67 22.95 -5.97
N CYS A 255 -12.61 23.02 -5.17
CA CYS A 255 -11.57 22.01 -5.10
C CYS A 255 -11.39 21.58 -3.64
N PHE A 256 -11.21 20.29 -3.41
CA PHE A 256 -10.99 19.75 -2.07
C PHE A 256 -10.03 18.57 -2.11
N VAL A 257 -9.13 18.54 -1.14
CA VAL A 257 -8.27 17.40 -0.85
C VAL A 257 -8.49 17.03 0.61
N THR A 258 -8.73 15.76 0.87
CA THR A 258 -8.90 15.23 2.21
C THR A 258 -8.33 13.83 2.31
N PHE A 259 -7.97 13.42 3.52
CA PHE A 259 -7.79 12.03 3.88
C PHE A 259 -8.92 11.56 4.79
N ALA A 260 -9.12 10.26 4.82
CA ALA A 260 -10.08 9.59 5.68
C ALA A 260 -9.42 8.36 6.30
N GLU A 261 -9.48 8.25 7.62
CA GLU A 261 -8.84 7.16 8.37
C GLU A 261 -9.87 6.47 9.25
N LYS A 262 -10.06 5.18 9.03
CA LYS A 262 -11.01 4.36 9.77
C LYS A 262 -10.53 2.90 9.79
N ASP A 263 -10.67 2.24 10.94
CA ASP A 263 -10.38 0.82 11.14
C ASP A 263 -8.96 0.39 10.68
N GLY A 264 -7.97 1.31 10.76
CA GLY A 264 -6.59 1.08 10.38
C GLY A 264 -6.28 1.29 8.90
N HIS A 265 -7.24 1.74 8.10
CA HIS A 265 -7.07 2.02 6.68
C HIS A 265 -7.24 3.50 6.36
N THR A 266 -6.43 3.99 5.42
CA THR A 266 -6.40 5.40 5.04
C THR A 266 -6.67 5.57 3.55
N TYR A 267 -7.67 6.40 3.23
CA TYR A 267 -7.96 6.84 1.87
C TYR A 267 -7.59 8.31 1.68
N GLY A 268 -7.00 8.63 0.52
CA GLY A 268 -6.85 9.99 0.05
C GLY A 268 -7.89 10.28 -1.04
N LEU A 269 -8.52 11.44 -0.98
CA LEU A 269 -9.51 11.88 -1.97
C LEU A 269 -9.19 13.29 -2.47
N VAL A 270 -9.12 13.43 -3.79
CA VAL A 270 -8.96 14.70 -4.50
C VAL A 270 -10.18 14.92 -5.39
N VAL A 271 -10.87 16.05 -5.21
CA VAL A 271 -11.98 16.49 -6.05
C VAL A 271 -11.68 17.88 -6.61
N LEU A 272 -11.73 18.05 -7.93
CA LEU A 272 -11.45 19.30 -8.62
C LEU A 272 -12.58 19.68 -9.58
N GLY A 273 -13.02 20.93 -9.52
CA GLY A 273 -14.00 21.48 -10.46
C GLY A 273 -15.46 21.23 -10.07
N SER A 274 -15.73 20.87 -8.81
CA SER A 274 -17.08 20.75 -8.27
C SER A 274 -17.72 22.11 -7.93
N ASP A 275 -18.90 22.12 -7.35
CA ASP A 275 -19.60 23.30 -6.85
C ASP A 275 -19.75 23.29 -5.32
N LEU A 276 -20.29 24.39 -4.77
CA LEU A 276 -20.42 24.58 -3.33
C LEU A 276 -21.41 23.60 -2.70
N ASP A 277 -22.49 23.29 -3.39
CA ASP A 277 -23.62 22.54 -2.82
C ASP A 277 -23.31 21.03 -2.81
N ASN A 278 -22.43 20.59 -3.67
CA ASN A 278 -22.16 19.17 -3.91
C ASN A 278 -20.79 18.66 -3.41
N ILE A 279 -19.73 19.45 -3.41
CA ILE A 279 -18.37 18.96 -3.12
C ILE A 279 -18.24 18.15 -1.82
N TYR A 280 -18.89 18.60 -0.74
CA TYR A 280 -18.82 17.90 0.54
C TYR A 280 -19.73 16.66 0.58
N ARG A 281 -20.89 16.72 -0.13
CA ARG A 281 -21.76 15.56 -0.33
C ARG A 281 -21.02 14.46 -1.08
N GLU A 282 -20.41 14.80 -2.20
CA GLU A 282 -19.64 13.87 -3.05
C GLU A 282 -18.50 13.23 -2.26
N CYS A 283 -17.71 14.03 -1.56
CA CYS A 283 -16.63 13.51 -0.73
C CYS A 283 -17.12 12.54 0.35
N ALA A 284 -18.24 12.88 1.04
CA ALA A 284 -18.80 12.02 2.08
C ALA A 284 -19.31 10.70 1.49
N GLU A 285 -20.08 10.76 0.40
CA GLU A 285 -20.68 9.58 -0.25
C GLU A 285 -19.59 8.66 -0.85
N ILE A 286 -18.55 9.21 -1.46
CA ILE A 286 -17.40 8.44 -2.01
C ILE A 286 -16.66 7.72 -0.88
N LEU A 287 -16.36 8.43 0.22
CA LEU A 287 -15.61 7.85 1.33
C LEU A 287 -16.47 6.84 2.13
N ASP A 288 -17.76 7.12 2.34
CA ASP A 288 -18.70 6.17 2.93
C ASP A 288 -18.76 4.87 2.11
N TRP A 289 -18.84 5.00 0.78
CA TRP A 289 -18.80 3.84 -0.14
C TRP A 289 -17.47 3.08 -0.03
N ALA A 290 -16.34 3.77 -0.02
CA ALA A 290 -15.04 3.12 0.06
C ALA A 290 -14.93 2.26 1.33
N PHE A 291 -15.26 2.82 2.50
CA PHE A 291 -15.22 2.06 3.76
C PHE A 291 -16.30 0.96 3.86
N ALA A 292 -17.36 1.02 3.06
CA ALA A 292 -18.37 -0.03 3.00
C ALA A 292 -18.03 -1.17 2.04
N SER A 293 -17.26 -0.88 0.97
CA SER A 293 -17.00 -1.80 -0.13
C SER A 293 -15.68 -2.57 0.01
N PHE A 294 -14.74 -2.04 0.79
CA PHE A 294 -13.43 -2.65 1.02
C PHE A 294 -13.33 -3.20 2.44
N SER A 295 -12.69 -4.34 2.58
CA SER A 295 -12.49 -5.00 3.88
C SER A 295 -11.26 -5.90 3.86
N ASP A 296 -10.83 -6.32 5.05
CA ASP A 296 -9.84 -7.39 5.17
C ASP A 296 -10.41 -8.69 4.64
N ARG A 297 -9.66 -9.34 3.74
CA ARG A 297 -10.02 -10.59 3.09
C ARG A 297 -8.94 -11.63 3.34
N GLN A 298 -9.34 -12.85 3.66
CA GLN A 298 -8.44 -13.99 3.63
C GLN A 298 -8.22 -14.40 2.18
N LEU A 299 -6.95 -14.34 1.73
CA LEU A 299 -6.55 -14.61 0.35
C LEU A 299 -6.08 -16.05 0.15
N THR A 300 -5.44 -16.64 1.18
CA THR A 300 -5.09 -18.07 1.23
C THR A 300 -5.51 -18.65 2.56
N ASP A 301 -5.72 -19.96 2.58
CA ASP A 301 -5.83 -20.76 3.78
C ASP A 301 -4.82 -21.92 3.74
N THR A 302 -4.70 -22.64 4.86
CA THR A 302 -3.78 -23.77 4.96
C THR A 302 -4.40 -25.10 4.49
N GLN A 303 -5.63 -25.11 3.98
CA GLN A 303 -6.36 -26.35 3.63
C GLN A 303 -6.59 -26.48 2.11
N THR A 304 -6.54 -25.37 1.38
CA THR A 304 -6.76 -25.34 -0.06
C THR A 304 -5.46 -25.64 -0.81
N VAL A 305 -5.51 -26.57 -1.76
CA VAL A 305 -4.38 -26.85 -2.67
C VAL A 305 -4.18 -25.63 -3.57
N LEU A 306 -3.02 -24.99 -3.48
CA LEU A 306 -2.67 -23.85 -4.32
C LEU A 306 -2.04 -24.28 -5.64
N THR A 307 -1.19 -25.31 -5.62
CA THR A 307 -0.54 -25.85 -6.82
C THR A 307 -0.07 -27.29 -6.56
N THR A 308 0.41 -27.94 -7.62
CA THR A 308 1.00 -29.28 -7.54
C THR A 308 2.35 -29.32 -8.23
N VAL A 309 3.26 -30.19 -7.73
CA VAL A 309 4.57 -30.41 -8.32
C VAL A 309 4.73 -31.89 -8.64
N PRO A 310 5.19 -32.28 -9.85
CA PRO A 310 5.40 -33.67 -10.22
C PRO A 310 6.29 -34.43 -9.22
N LEU A 311 5.83 -35.62 -8.81
CA LEU A 311 6.53 -36.49 -7.89
C LEU A 311 7.26 -37.60 -8.66
N THR A 312 8.52 -37.82 -8.37
CA THR A 312 9.31 -38.91 -8.95
C THR A 312 9.65 -39.98 -7.91
N LYS A 313 9.87 -41.24 -8.36
CA LYS A 313 10.17 -42.41 -7.52
C LYS A 313 9.04 -42.81 -6.55
N CYS A 314 7.81 -42.47 -6.88
CA CYS A 314 6.61 -42.92 -6.23
C CYS A 314 5.60 -43.38 -7.30
N ARG A 315 5.04 -44.59 -7.18
CA ARG A 315 4.07 -45.14 -8.14
C ARG A 315 2.62 -44.91 -7.71
N SER A 316 2.42 -44.67 -6.44
CA SER A 316 1.11 -44.42 -5.85
C SER A 316 0.59 -43.01 -6.08
N GLU A 317 1.50 -42.07 -6.28
CA GLU A 317 1.19 -40.65 -6.43
C GLU A 317 2.03 -40.04 -7.56
N GLU A 318 1.40 -39.23 -8.42
CA GLU A 318 2.06 -38.60 -9.56
C GLU A 318 2.54 -37.18 -9.25
N ALA A 319 1.97 -36.53 -8.23
CA ALA A 319 2.29 -35.15 -7.84
C ALA A 319 2.20 -34.96 -6.32
N VAL A 320 2.90 -33.93 -5.86
CA VAL A 320 2.81 -33.40 -4.49
C VAL A 320 1.84 -32.24 -4.50
N GLU A 321 0.81 -32.29 -3.68
CA GLU A 321 -0.10 -31.17 -3.44
C GLU A 321 0.55 -30.18 -2.47
N LEU A 322 0.52 -28.90 -2.83
CA LEU A 322 1.14 -27.83 -2.06
C LEU A 322 0.09 -26.86 -1.53
N TYR A 323 0.20 -26.56 -0.27
CA TYR A 323 -0.67 -25.71 0.54
C TYR A 323 0.12 -24.53 1.06
N ALA A 324 -0.54 -23.39 1.35
CA ALA A 324 0.12 -22.32 2.06
C ALA A 324 0.48 -22.76 3.49
N ALA A 325 1.69 -22.45 3.93
CA ALA A 325 2.15 -22.76 5.30
C ALA A 325 1.37 -22.00 6.38
N GLU A 326 0.89 -20.80 6.02
CA GLU A 326 0.08 -19.91 6.85
C GLU A 326 -0.94 -19.14 6.00
N PRO A 327 -2.03 -18.66 6.61
CA PRO A 327 -3.00 -17.84 5.88
C PRO A 327 -2.41 -16.47 5.55
N VAL A 328 -2.70 -15.96 4.34
CA VAL A 328 -2.38 -14.58 3.93
C VAL A 328 -3.68 -13.81 3.83
N SER A 329 -3.70 -12.61 4.40
CA SER A 329 -4.82 -11.67 4.32
C SER A 329 -4.38 -10.38 3.62
N GLY A 330 -5.33 -9.71 2.97
CA GLY A 330 -5.12 -8.42 2.32
C GLY A 330 -6.40 -7.59 2.34
N TYR A 331 -6.25 -6.28 2.24
CA TYR A 331 -7.39 -5.36 2.20
C TYR A 331 -7.79 -5.07 0.76
N GLY A 332 -9.06 -5.29 0.42
CA GLY A 332 -9.55 -5.09 -0.94
C GLY A 332 -11.06 -5.24 -1.09
N HIS A 333 -11.55 -5.01 -2.32
CA HIS A 333 -12.95 -5.19 -2.68
C HIS A 333 -13.31 -6.67 -2.78
N ALA A 334 -14.57 -7.03 -2.52
CA ALA A 334 -15.03 -8.42 -2.59
C ALA A 334 -14.78 -9.07 -3.96
N ASP A 335 -14.87 -8.30 -5.04
CA ASP A 335 -14.70 -8.76 -6.42
C ASP A 335 -13.24 -8.71 -6.91
N ASP A 336 -12.30 -8.21 -6.11
CA ASP A 336 -10.89 -8.17 -6.50
C ASP A 336 -10.36 -9.57 -6.77
N PRO A 337 -9.74 -9.83 -7.93
CA PRO A 337 -9.20 -11.13 -8.27
C PRO A 337 -7.97 -11.44 -7.41
N ILE A 338 -7.92 -12.68 -6.88
CA ILE A 338 -6.75 -13.23 -6.20
C ILE A 338 -5.96 -14.01 -7.22
N THR A 339 -4.66 -13.73 -7.34
CA THR A 339 -3.75 -14.46 -8.24
C THR A 339 -2.47 -14.84 -7.53
N TYR A 340 -1.77 -15.86 -8.05
CA TYR A 340 -0.55 -16.38 -7.44
C TYR A 340 0.56 -16.50 -8.47
N SER A 341 1.79 -16.23 -8.04
CA SER A 341 3.00 -16.59 -8.76
C SER A 341 3.78 -17.62 -7.93
N PHE A 342 4.15 -18.74 -8.54
CA PHE A 342 4.74 -19.86 -7.83
C PHE A 342 6.24 -20.00 -8.16
N GLU A 343 7.07 -20.09 -7.13
CA GLU A 343 8.47 -20.50 -7.21
C GLU A 343 8.60 -21.92 -6.66
N VAL A 344 8.45 -22.92 -7.55
CA VAL A 344 8.52 -24.34 -7.20
C VAL A 344 9.45 -25.09 -8.13
N PRO A 345 10.08 -26.20 -7.70
CA PRO A 345 10.94 -27.02 -8.56
C PRO A 345 10.13 -27.72 -9.67
N GLU A 346 10.73 -28.06 -10.80
CA GLU A 346 10.11 -28.80 -11.90
C GLU A 346 9.58 -30.18 -11.46
N SER A 347 10.21 -30.81 -10.48
CA SER A 347 9.77 -32.07 -9.87
C SER A 347 10.42 -32.29 -8.50
N VAL A 348 9.76 -33.09 -7.67
CA VAL A 348 10.27 -33.49 -6.35
C VAL A 348 10.49 -35.00 -6.34
N SER A 349 11.58 -35.46 -5.73
CA SER A 349 11.85 -36.89 -5.54
C SER A 349 11.31 -37.38 -4.21
N ALA A 350 10.50 -38.42 -4.17
CA ALA A 350 10.16 -39.09 -2.92
C ALA A 350 11.46 -39.63 -2.25
N THR A 351 11.70 -39.50 -0.94
CA THR A 351 10.76 -39.33 0.16
C THR A 351 10.62 -37.85 0.55
N VAL A 352 9.40 -37.34 0.61
CA VAL A 352 9.08 -36.00 1.10
C VAL A 352 8.37 -36.15 2.45
N LYS A 353 8.79 -35.39 3.44
CA LYS A 353 8.16 -35.45 4.78
C LYS A 353 6.90 -34.58 4.82
N ASN A 354 5.98 -34.94 5.70
CA ASN A 354 4.87 -34.06 6.04
C ASN A 354 5.38 -32.67 6.50
N ASN A 355 4.70 -31.60 6.09
CA ASN A 355 5.08 -30.20 6.33
C ASN A 355 6.46 -29.81 5.77
N ALA A 356 6.96 -30.52 4.75
CA ALA A 356 8.17 -30.08 4.06
C ALA A 356 7.88 -28.85 3.21
N VAL A 357 8.71 -27.82 3.31
CA VAL A 357 8.68 -26.67 2.41
C VAL A 357 9.23 -27.07 1.05
N ILE A 358 8.46 -26.89 -0.01
CA ILE A 358 8.81 -27.29 -1.40
C ILE A 358 9.06 -26.08 -2.29
N GLY A 359 8.55 -24.92 -1.95
CA GLY A 359 8.67 -23.69 -2.70
C GLY A 359 7.95 -22.56 -1.99
N SER A 360 7.63 -21.51 -2.74
CA SER A 360 6.88 -20.35 -2.25
C SER A 360 5.83 -19.90 -3.26
N ALA A 361 4.84 -19.17 -2.77
CA ALA A 361 3.84 -18.47 -3.58
C ALA A 361 3.83 -17.00 -3.23
N THR A 362 3.95 -16.12 -4.22
CA THR A 362 3.63 -14.71 -4.07
C THR A 362 2.15 -14.52 -4.34
N VAL A 363 1.46 -13.90 -3.41
CA VAL A 363 0.00 -13.68 -3.43
C VAL A 363 -0.26 -12.25 -3.91
N TYR A 364 -1.14 -12.11 -4.88
CA TYR A 364 -1.56 -10.81 -5.42
C TYR A 364 -3.07 -10.64 -5.23
N LEU A 365 -3.48 -9.43 -4.89
CA LEU A 365 -4.87 -9.00 -4.86
C LEU A 365 -5.03 -7.86 -5.86
N ASP A 366 -5.86 -8.05 -6.88
CA ASP A 366 -6.04 -7.10 -7.99
C ASP A 366 -4.72 -6.66 -8.64
N GLY A 367 -3.78 -7.60 -8.81
CA GLY A 367 -2.46 -7.34 -9.38
C GLY A 367 -1.43 -6.69 -8.45
N TYR A 368 -1.82 -6.26 -7.24
CA TYR A 368 -0.89 -5.76 -6.22
C TYR A 368 -0.33 -6.91 -5.39
N GLU A 369 0.98 -6.93 -5.20
CA GLU A 369 1.65 -7.89 -4.34
C GLU A 369 1.28 -7.65 -2.87
N ILE A 370 0.72 -8.68 -2.22
CA ILE A 370 0.36 -8.64 -0.80
C ILE A 370 1.46 -9.24 0.07
N GLY A 371 2.09 -10.32 -0.40
CA GLY A 371 3.16 -10.98 0.30
C GLY A 371 3.50 -12.34 -0.28
N THR A 372 4.53 -12.97 0.28
CA THR A 372 5.00 -14.30 -0.11
C THR A 372 4.81 -15.27 1.05
N VAL A 373 4.36 -16.49 0.75
CA VAL A 373 4.14 -17.56 1.72
C VAL A 373 4.84 -18.84 1.26
N ASP A 374 5.41 -19.58 2.21
CA ASP A 374 5.98 -20.90 1.94
C ASP A 374 4.90 -21.89 1.52
N LEU A 375 5.25 -22.78 0.59
CA LEU A 375 4.40 -23.87 0.15
C LEU A 375 4.84 -25.19 0.80
N VAL A 376 3.91 -25.83 1.50
CA VAL A 376 4.15 -27.06 2.28
C VAL A 376 3.28 -28.20 1.83
N THR A 377 3.70 -29.43 2.11
CA THR A 377 2.88 -30.63 1.92
C THR A 377 2.14 -30.97 3.22
N HIS A 378 0.93 -31.59 3.12
CA HIS A 378 0.18 -32.07 4.28
C HIS A 378 0.28 -33.57 4.49
N GLN A 379 1.05 -34.28 3.68
CA GLN A 379 1.29 -35.72 3.82
C GLN A 379 2.76 -36.08 3.56
N GLU A 380 3.14 -37.29 3.99
CA GLU A 380 4.44 -37.87 3.70
C GLU A 380 4.36 -38.69 2.41
N TYR A 381 5.28 -38.46 1.47
CA TYR A 381 5.42 -39.24 0.25
C TYR A 381 6.65 -40.13 0.34
N ILE A 382 6.42 -41.45 0.40
CA ILE A 382 7.49 -42.47 0.58
C ILE A 382 7.87 -43.06 -0.78
N SER A 383 9.17 -43.16 -1.06
CA SER A 383 9.62 -43.76 -2.31
C SER A 383 9.36 -45.27 -2.34
N ASP A 384 8.94 -45.80 -3.49
CA ASP A 384 8.73 -47.24 -3.70
C ASP A 384 9.96 -48.07 -3.36
N PHE A 385 11.15 -47.56 -3.68
CA PHE A 385 12.42 -48.21 -3.33
C PHE A 385 12.57 -48.44 -1.82
N ARG A 386 12.17 -47.45 -0.99
CA ARG A 386 12.20 -47.61 0.49
C ARG A 386 11.14 -48.54 0.98
N THR A 387 9.97 -48.52 0.39
CA THR A 387 8.86 -49.43 0.73
C THR A 387 9.21 -50.88 0.34
N ASP A 388 9.73 -51.08 -0.88
CA ASP A 388 10.18 -52.36 -1.37
C ASP A 388 11.36 -52.91 -0.56
N LEU A 389 12.33 -52.07 -0.20
CA LEU A 389 13.46 -52.42 0.62
C LEU A 389 13.03 -52.83 2.06
N LYS A 390 12.12 -52.10 2.67
CA LYS A 390 11.59 -52.40 4.00
C LYS A 390 10.84 -53.75 3.99
N ALA A 391 9.94 -53.94 3.00
CA ALA A 391 9.23 -55.21 2.84
C ALA A 391 10.16 -56.39 2.59
N THR A 392 11.22 -56.18 1.78
CA THR A 392 12.24 -57.22 1.55
C THR A 392 13.04 -57.56 2.81
N LEU A 393 13.40 -56.58 3.61
CA LEU A 393 14.08 -56.79 4.88
C LEU A 393 13.22 -57.50 5.92
N GLU A 394 11.93 -57.17 5.98
CA GLU A 394 10.96 -57.84 6.87
C GLU A 394 10.77 -59.30 6.45
N LEU A 395 10.64 -59.62 5.14
CA LEU A 395 10.60 -60.96 4.63
C LEU A 395 11.87 -61.75 4.93
N LEU A 396 13.04 -61.13 4.78
CA LEU A 396 14.33 -61.74 5.07
C LEU A 396 14.45 -62.07 6.59
N ALA A 397 14.05 -61.15 7.44
CA ALA A 397 14.02 -61.37 8.91
C ALA A 397 13.08 -62.50 9.32
N ALA A 398 11.88 -62.54 8.68
CA ALA A 398 10.92 -63.66 8.90
C ALA A 398 11.51 -65.00 8.44
N LEU A 399 12.15 -65.03 7.27
CA LEU A 399 12.81 -66.24 6.79
C LEU A 399 13.93 -66.73 7.70
N ILE A 400 14.77 -65.83 8.18
CA ILE A 400 15.86 -66.11 9.16
C ILE A 400 15.23 -66.69 10.44
N LEU A 401 14.13 -66.13 10.94
CA LEU A 401 13.46 -66.61 12.15
C LEU A 401 12.90 -68.04 11.90
N ILE A 402 12.26 -68.28 10.75
CA ILE A 402 11.76 -69.64 10.39
C ILE A 402 12.92 -70.63 10.33
N LEU A 403 14.02 -70.29 9.67
CA LEU A 403 15.19 -71.15 9.60
C LEU A 403 15.80 -71.45 10.98
N ALA A 404 15.84 -70.45 11.86
CA ALA A 404 16.30 -70.64 13.23
C ALA A 404 15.39 -71.57 14.04
N VAL A 405 14.05 -71.42 13.88
CA VAL A 405 13.07 -72.31 14.54
C VAL A 405 13.20 -73.74 14.01
N LEU A 406 13.33 -73.92 12.68
CA LEU A 406 13.53 -75.26 12.06
C LEU A 406 14.86 -75.90 12.54
N SER A 407 15.92 -75.14 12.58
CA SER A 407 17.24 -75.57 13.10
C SER A 407 17.14 -76.01 14.57
N PHE A 408 16.46 -75.24 15.38
CA PHE A 408 16.21 -75.57 16.79
C PHE A 408 15.35 -76.83 16.91
N ALA A 409 14.29 -76.97 16.13
CA ALA A 409 13.44 -78.15 16.11
C ALA A 409 14.22 -79.41 15.69
N THR A 410 15.07 -79.35 14.68
CA THR A 410 15.96 -80.47 14.27
C THR A 410 16.99 -80.82 15.33
N MET A 411 17.52 -79.83 16.06
CA MET A 411 18.45 -80.01 17.15
C MET A 411 17.76 -80.72 18.32
N VAL A 412 16.49 -80.32 18.64
CA VAL A 412 15.70 -80.98 19.71
C VAL A 412 15.27 -82.43 19.31
N MET A 413 14.84 -82.62 18.06
CA MET A 413 14.45 -83.98 17.57
C MET A 413 15.65 -84.87 17.26
N GLY A 414 16.78 -84.35 16.91
CA GLY A 414 18.01 -85.11 16.63
C GLY A 414 18.77 -85.55 17.93
N GLY A 415 18.43 -84.96 19.07
CA GLY A 415 19.02 -85.34 20.39
C GLY A 415 18.59 -86.69 20.96
N GLY A 416 17.83 -87.53 20.24
CA GLY A 416 17.22 -88.81 20.75
C GLY A 416 17.88 -90.12 20.28
N SER A 417 19.20 -90.20 19.97
CA SER A 417 19.83 -91.51 19.81
C SER A 417 21.34 -91.53 20.19
N LEU A 418 21.62 -91.51 21.47
CA LEU A 418 22.91 -91.94 21.94
C LEU A 418 22.89 -93.45 22.17
N ASN A 419 23.30 -94.23 21.18
CA ASN A 419 23.51 -95.63 21.21
C ASN A 419 24.67 -95.99 22.17
N LEU A 420 24.38 -96.50 23.36
CA LEU A 420 25.31 -97.14 24.31
C LEU A 420 25.69 -98.52 23.74
N SER A 421 26.70 -98.69 22.93
CA SER A 421 27.36 -99.96 22.62
C SER A 421 28.30 -100.31 23.73
N ARG A 422 27.87 -101.25 24.59
CA ARG A 422 28.68 -101.96 25.58
C ARG A 422 29.79 -102.74 24.88
N ARG A 423 31.02 -102.39 25.04
CA ARG A 423 32.23 -103.23 24.77
C ARG A 423 32.33 -104.32 25.89
N ARG A 424 31.98 -105.53 25.52
CA ARG A 424 32.43 -106.78 26.28
C ARG A 424 33.88 -107.06 26.03
N LYS A 425 34.67 -106.95 27.05
CA LYS A 425 36.04 -107.53 27.14
C LYS A 425 35.95 -109.04 27.20
N THR A 426 36.43 -109.78 26.24
CA THR A 426 36.83 -111.18 26.40
C THR A 426 38.33 -111.30 26.51
N ARG A 427 38.73 -111.91 27.66
CA ARG A 427 40.06 -112.37 27.94
C ARG A 427 40.28 -113.71 27.26
N ARG A 428 41.46 -113.95 26.60
CA ARG A 428 42.25 -115.18 26.66
C ARG A 428 43.52 -114.96 25.79
N ARG A 429 44.48 -115.27 26.42
CA ARG A 429 45.84 -115.86 26.59
C ARG A 429 46.89 -115.06 25.93
#